data_ed25f8a27fa97812ea862f358eea0c4e
#
_entry.id   ed25f8a27fa97812ea862f358eea0c4e
#
_cell.length_a   1.000
_cell.length_b   1.000
_cell.length_c   1.000
_cell.angle_alpha   90.00
_cell.angle_beta   90.00
_cell.angle_gamma   90.00
#
_symmetry.space_group_name_H-M   'P 1'
#
loop_
_entity.id
_entity.type
_entity.pdbx_description
1 polymer ?
#
loop_
_entity_poly.entity_id
_entity_poly.type
_entity_poly.pdbx_seq_one_letter_code
_entity_poly.pdbx_strand_id
1 'polypeptide(L)'
;MPIQVLPPQLANQIAAGEVVERPASVVKELVENSLDAGATRVDIDIERGGAKLIRIRDNGCGIKKEELALALARHATSKIASLDDLEAIISLGFRGEALASISSVSRLTLTSRTAEQAEAWQAYAEGRDMDVTVKPAAHPVGTPLEVLDLFYNTPARRKFMRTEKTEFNHIDEIIRRIALARFDVTLNLSHNGKLVRQYRAVAKDGQKERRLGAICGTPFLEQALAIEWQHGDLTLRGWVADPNHTTTALTEIQYCYVNGRMMRDRLINHAIRQACEDKLGADQQPAFVLYLEIDPHQVDVNVHPAKHEVRFHQSRLVHDFIYQGVLSVLQQQTETTLPLEEIAPAPRHVPENRIAAGRNHFAVPAEPTAAREPATPRYSGGASGGNGGRQSAGGWPHAQPGYQKQQGEVYRALLQTPATSPAPEPVAPALDGHSQSFGRVLTIVGGDCALLEHAGTIQLLSLPVAERWLRQAQLTPGQSPVCAQPLLIPLRLKVSADEKAALQKAQSLLGELGIEFQSDAQHVTIRAVPLPLRQQNLQILIPELIGYLAQQTTFATVNIAQWIARNVQSEHPQWSMAQAISLLADVERLCPQLVKAPPGGLLQPVDLHSAMNALKHE
;
A
#
# COMPACT_ATOMS: atom_id res chain seq x y z
N MET A 1 5.77 32.38 28.49
CA MET A 1 6.70 32.83 27.44
C MET A 1 5.88 33.29 26.25
N PRO A 2 6.20 34.41 25.59
CA PRO A 2 5.47 34.83 24.38
C PRO A 2 5.76 33.85 23.22
N ILE A 3 4.77 33.68 22.35
CA ILE A 3 4.92 32.93 21.09
C ILE A 3 5.81 33.73 20.16
N GLN A 4 6.85 33.12 19.58
CA GLN A 4 7.80 33.77 18.69
C GLN A 4 8.02 32.92 17.44
N VAL A 5 8.28 33.58 16.31
CA VAL A 5 8.72 32.89 15.08
C VAL A 5 10.20 32.48 15.27
N LEU A 6 10.48 31.20 15.06
CA LEU A 6 11.82 30.66 15.21
C LEU A 6 12.71 31.05 14.02
N PRO A 7 14.02 31.29 14.27
CA PRO A 7 14.99 31.46 13.18
C PRO A 7 14.98 30.24 12.24
N PRO A 8 15.19 30.43 10.93
CA PRO A 8 15.12 29.32 9.94
C PRO A 8 15.99 28.13 10.29
N GLN A 9 17.22 28.35 10.74
CA GLN A 9 18.12 27.26 11.17
C GLN A 9 17.53 26.42 12.31
N LEU A 10 16.97 27.07 13.35
CA LEU A 10 16.39 26.36 14.49
C LEU A 10 15.12 25.60 14.10
N ALA A 11 14.27 26.23 13.30
CA ALA A 11 13.07 25.57 12.75
C ALA A 11 13.43 24.34 11.92
N ASN A 12 14.49 24.45 11.08
CA ASN A 12 15.00 23.33 10.29
C ASN A 12 15.62 22.23 11.17
N GLN A 13 16.33 22.58 12.24
CA GLN A 13 16.86 21.58 13.18
C GLN A 13 15.77 20.83 13.95
N ILE A 14 14.65 21.46 14.27
CA ILE A 14 13.49 20.80 14.88
C ILE A 14 12.88 19.82 13.86
N ALA A 15 12.59 20.28 12.64
CA ALA A 15 12.06 19.44 11.57
C ALA A 15 13.02 18.27 11.21
N ALA A 16 14.34 18.53 11.21
CA ALA A 16 15.34 17.48 11.05
C ALA A 16 15.27 16.39 12.13
N GLY A 17 14.59 16.66 13.27
CA GLY A 17 14.36 15.64 14.30
C GLY A 17 13.46 14.50 13.85
N GLU A 18 12.53 14.81 12.98
CA GLU A 18 11.55 13.86 12.47
C GLU A 18 12.03 13.13 11.18
N VAL A 19 12.85 13.83 10.38
CA VAL A 19 13.29 13.34 9.06
C VAL A 19 14.67 12.66 9.12
N VAL A 20 15.60 13.19 9.92
CA VAL A 20 17.00 12.78 10.00
C VAL A 20 17.31 12.19 11.37
N GLU A 21 16.92 10.94 11.59
CA GLU A 21 17.21 10.22 12.83
C GLU A 21 18.65 9.70 12.88
N ARG A 22 19.14 9.20 11.75
CA ARG A 22 20.44 8.53 11.60
C ARG A 22 21.00 8.63 10.17
N PRO A 23 22.28 8.26 9.93
CA PRO A 23 22.88 8.26 8.59
C PRO A 23 22.06 7.49 7.53
N ALA A 24 21.47 6.36 7.89
CA ALA A 24 20.64 5.57 6.99
C ALA A 24 19.38 6.31 6.48
N SER A 25 18.78 7.18 7.32
CA SER A 25 17.66 8.03 6.88
C SER A 25 18.09 9.05 5.83
N VAL A 26 19.29 9.65 6.00
CA VAL A 26 19.88 10.56 5.01
C VAL A 26 20.09 9.84 3.68
N VAL A 27 20.75 8.67 3.71
CA VAL A 27 21.03 7.88 2.50
C VAL A 27 19.73 7.52 1.79
N LYS A 28 18.69 7.10 2.54
CA LYS A 28 17.38 6.77 1.97
C LYS A 28 16.78 7.95 1.20
N GLU A 29 16.63 9.10 1.82
CA GLU A 29 16.01 10.28 1.20
C GLU A 29 16.81 10.76 -0.03
N LEU A 30 18.15 10.72 0.03
CA LEU A 30 18.99 11.15 -1.08
C LEU A 30 18.96 10.17 -2.27
N VAL A 31 18.97 8.86 -2.01
CA VAL A 31 18.84 7.85 -3.08
C VAL A 31 17.45 7.89 -3.70
N GLU A 32 16.39 8.05 -2.89
CA GLU A 32 15.02 8.21 -3.40
C GLU A 32 14.91 9.45 -4.31
N ASN A 33 15.57 10.56 -3.98
CA ASN A 33 15.63 11.74 -4.84
C ASN A 33 16.36 11.47 -6.18
N SER A 34 17.47 10.71 -6.15
CA SER A 34 18.17 10.30 -7.37
C SER A 34 17.30 9.40 -8.26
N LEU A 35 16.51 8.49 -7.67
CA LEU A 35 15.57 7.63 -8.38
C LEU A 35 14.42 8.43 -9.00
N ASP A 36 13.87 9.39 -8.25
CA ASP A 36 12.83 10.29 -8.76
C ASP A 36 13.33 11.21 -9.89
N ALA A 37 14.65 11.53 -9.92
CA ALA A 37 15.32 12.23 -11.01
C ALA A 37 15.60 11.34 -12.25
N GLY A 38 15.11 10.08 -12.25
CA GLY A 38 15.29 9.16 -13.37
C GLY A 38 16.70 8.59 -13.49
N ALA A 39 17.46 8.54 -12.40
CA ALA A 39 18.80 7.96 -12.43
C ALA A 39 18.76 6.46 -12.76
N THR A 40 19.63 6.03 -13.65
CA THR A 40 19.88 4.61 -13.99
C THR A 40 21.10 4.04 -13.26
N ARG A 41 21.90 4.94 -12.66
CA ARG A 41 23.06 4.59 -11.85
C ARG A 41 23.20 5.55 -10.68
N VAL A 42 23.39 4.96 -9.48
CA VAL A 42 23.67 5.72 -8.26
C VAL A 42 24.90 5.12 -7.57
N ASP A 43 25.92 5.94 -7.36
CA ASP A 43 27.15 5.60 -6.63
C ASP A 43 27.10 6.22 -5.24
N ILE A 44 27.26 5.42 -4.20
CA ILE A 44 27.11 5.78 -2.80
C ILE A 44 28.42 5.52 -2.07
N ASP A 45 29.07 6.59 -1.58
CA ASP A 45 30.31 6.53 -0.83
C ASP A 45 30.06 6.93 0.63
N ILE A 46 30.40 6.06 1.56
CA ILE A 46 30.19 6.23 3.01
C ILE A 46 31.54 6.19 3.74
N GLU A 47 31.79 7.18 4.63
CA GLU A 47 32.90 7.13 5.53
C GLU A 47 32.44 7.16 6.99
N ARG A 48 33.07 6.36 7.84
CA ARG A 48 32.77 6.21 9.28
C ARG A 48 31.28 5.99 9.56
N GLY A 49 30.65 5.04 8.80
CA GLY A 49 29.23 4.73 8.98
C GLY A 49 28.28 5.89 8.64
N GLY A 50 28.75 6.88 7.87
CA GLY A 50 27.99 8.06 7.47
C GLY A 50 28.13 9.26 8.42
N ALA A 51 28.89 9.13 9.50
CA ALA A 51 29.15 10.23 10.43
C ALA A 51 30.06 11.32 9.83
N LYS A 52 31.04 10.89 9.02
CA LYS A 52 32.02 11.79 8.41
C LYS A 52 31.65 12.21 7.01
N LEU A 53 31.25 11.27 6.16
CA LEU A 53 30.87 11.53 4.77
C LEU A 53 29.74 10.59 4.34
N ILE A 54 28.71 11.17 3.74
CA ILE A 54 27.76 10.53 2.87
C ILE A 54 27.83 11.25 1.53
N ARG A 55 28.27 10.57 0.47
CA ARG A 55 28.29 11.12 -0.87
C ARG A 55 27.45 10.26 -1.78
N ILE A 56 26.52 10.87 -2.48
CA ILE A 56 25.66 10.19 -3.46
C ILE A 56 25.83 10.88 -4.80
N ARG A 57 26.13 10.11 -5.85
CA ARG A 57 26.28 10.59 -7.21
C ARG A 57 25.35 9.82 -8.10
N ASP A 58 24.52 10.51 -8.83
CA ASP A 58 23.60 9.96 -9.80
C ASP A 58 23.85 10.52 -11.22
N ASN A 59 23.26 9.86 -12.18
CA ASN A 59 23.22 10.27 -13.57
C ASN A 59 21.81 10.67 -14.02
N GLY A 60 20.99 11.20 -13.10
CA GLY A 60 19.63 11.67 -13.37
C GLY A 60 19.59 12.95 -14.19
N CYS A 61 18.40 13.53 -14.32
CA CYS A 61 18.18 14.72 -15.15
C CYS A 61 18.91 15.99 -14.66
N GLY A 62 19.40 16.02 -13.42
CA GLY A 62 20.02 17.20 -12.80
C GLY A 62 19.00 18.23 -12.35
N ILE A 63 19.53 19.34 -11.78
CA ILE A 63 18.77 20.49 -11.29
C ILE A 63 19.31 21.73 -11.99
N LYS A 64 18.43 22.60 -12.47
CA LYS A 64 18.82 23.84 -13.14
C LYS A 64 19.45 24.83 -12.13
N LYS A 65 20.38 25.66 -12.61
CA LYS A 65 21.06 26.67 -11.79
C LYS A 65 20.08 27.51 -10.96
N GLU A 66 19.00 27.96 -11.58
CA GLU A 66 17.97 28.83 -11.00
C GLU A 66 17.20 28.13 -9.87
N GLU A 67 17.11 26.80 -9.91
CA GLU A 67 16.38 25.98 -8.95
C GLU A 67 17.25 25.44 -7.81
N LEU A 68 18.58 25.57 -7.88
CA LEU A 68 19.49 25.05 -6.85
C LEU A 68 19.25 25.68 -5.46
N ALA A 69 18.96 26.99 -5.43
CA ALA A 69 18.64 27.65 -4.17
C ALA A 69 17.28 27.17 -3.61
N LEU A 70 16.30 26.95 -4.49
CA LEU A 70 14.99 26.41 -4.11
C LEU A 70 15.10 24.96 -3.61
N ALA A 71 15.98 24.14 -4.19
CA ALA A 71 16.19 22.77 -3.76
C ALA A 71 16.65 22.65 -2.29
N LEU A 72 17.32 23.67 -1.76
CA LEU A 72 17.74 23.78 -0.36
C LEU A 72 16.74 24.53 0.54
N ALA A 73 15.67 25.11 -0.04
CA ALA A 73 14.62 25.80 0.70
C ALA A 73 13.59 24.78 1.24
N ARG A 74 12.89 25.18 2.32
CA ARG A 74 11.79 24.39 2.87
C ARG A 74 10.54 24.53 2.02
N HIS A 75 9.75 23.45 1.99
CA HIS A 75 8.48 23.38 1.28
C HIS A 75 8.58 23.64 -0.23
N ALA A 76 9.78 23.53 -0.80
CA ALA A 76 10.02 23.60 -2.22
C ALA A 76 10.15 22.18 -2.81
N THR A 77 9.27 21.83 -3.71
CA THR A 77 9.25 20.53 -4.37
C THR A 77 8.79 20.66 -5.83
N SER A 78 9.37 19.87 -6.71
CA SER A 78 8.92 19.73 -8.10
C SER A 78 7.93 18.58 -8.29
N LYS A 79 7.56 17.87 -7.22
CA LYS A 79 6.88 16.58 -7.27
C LYS A 79 5.39 16.68 -6.98
N ILE A 80 4.94 17.77 -6.38
CA ILE A 80 3.54 18.07 -6.05
C ILE A 80 3.29 19.53 -6.39
N ALA A 81 2.31 19.81 -7.23
CA ALA A 81 1.89 21.15 -7.61
C ALA A 81 0.41 21.42 -7.28
N SER A 82 -0.39 20.36 -7.12
CA SER A 82 -1.82 20.43 -6.90
C SER A 82 -2.27 19.54 -5.74
N LEU A 83 -3.52 19.66 -5.31
CA LEU A 83 -4.13 18.80 -4.31
C LEU A 83 -4.30 17.36 -4.86
N ASP A 84 -4.61 17.24 -6.15
CA ASP A 84 -4.76 15.95 -6.83
C ASP A 84 -3.43 15.15 -6.82
N ASP A 85 -2.28 15.84 -6.99
CA ASP A 85 -0.97 15.19 -6.86
C ASP A 85 -0.69 14.70 -5.43
N LEU A 86 -1.29 15.36 -4.42
CA LEU A 86 -1.15 14.96 -3.02
C LEU A 86 -2.03 13.73 -2.70
N GLU A 87 -3.17 13.58 -3.37
CA GLU A 87 -4.06 12.43 -3.23
C GLU A 87 -3.53 11.19 -3.96
N ALA A 88 -2.75 11.37 -5.04
CA ALA A 88 -2.18 10.30 -5.85
C ALA A 88 -0.65 10.40 -5.93
N ILE A 89 0.06 10.22 -4.82
CA ILE A 89 1.51 10.38 -4.75
C ILE A 89 2.22 9.20 -5.42
N ILE A 90 2.83 9.45 -6.58
CA ILE A 90 3.62 8.47 -7.34
C ILE A 90 5.11 8.54 -6.98
N SER A 91 5.66 9.75 -6.75
CA SER A 91 7.09 9.98 -6.47
C SER A 91 7.49 9.43 -5.09
N LEU A 92 8.72 8.97 -4.91
CA LEU A 92 9.24 8.45 -3.63
C LEU A 92 9.38 9.56 -2.56
N GLY A 93 9.77 10.77 -2.93
CA GLY A 93 9.82 11.96 -2.07
C GLY A 93 8.78 12.99 -2.52
N PHE A 94 8.17 13.76 -1.60
CA PHE A 94 7.15 14.75 -1.95
C PHE A 94 7.09 15.99 -1.03
N ARG A 95 7.64 15.92 0.20
CA ARG A 95 7.43 16.96 1.22
C ARG A 95 8.27 18.21 1.04
N GLY A 96 9.34 18.20 0.20
CA GLY A 96 10.23 19.33 -0.02
C GLY A 96 11.00 19.80 1.23
N GLU A 97 11.28 18.91 2.18
CA GLU A 97 11.92 19.25 3.45
C GLU A 97 13.24 18.50 3.70
N ALA A 98 13.52 17.42 2.95
CA ALA A 98 14.65 16.54 3.22
C ALA A 98 16.00 17.28 3.12
N LEU A 99 16.27 17.98 2.01
CA LEU A 99 17.54 18.68 1.79
C LEU A 99 17.74 19.83 2.78
N ALA A 100 16.70 20.63 3.06
CA ALA A 100 16.72 21.69 4.04
C ALA A 100 17.00 21.14 5.45
N SER A 101 16.38 20.03 5.82
CA SER A 101 16.59 19.35 7.11
C SER A 101 18.02 18.80 7.24
N ILE A 102 18.52 18.11 6.21
CA ILE A 102 19.90 17.57 6.21
C ILE A 102 20.94 18.69 6.28
N SER A 103 20.77 19.77 5.50
CA SER A 103 21.70 20.92 5.51
C SER A 103 21.75 21.62 6.86
N SER A 104 20.65 21.66 7.62
CA SER A 104 20.61 22.28 8.94
C SER A 104 21.42 21.54 10.03
N VAL A 105 21.69 20.24 9.84
CA VAL A 105 22.40 19.37 10.80
C VAL A 105 23.73 18.81 10.27
N SER A 106 24.14 19.23 9.07
CA SER A 106 25.38 18.80 8.41
C SER A 106 25.96 19.92 7.54
N ARG A 107 27.11 19.67 6.94
CA ARG A 107 27.67 20.50 5.89
C ARG A 107 27.31 19.87 4.55
N LEU A 108 26.22 20.34 3.94
CA LEU A 108 25.68 19.81 2.70
C LEU A 108 26.18 20.64 1.52
N THR A 109 26.68 19.95 0.50
CA THR A 109 27.05 20.53 -0.78
C THR A 109 26.28 19.79 -1.89
N LEU A 110 25.51 20.55 -2.66
CA LEU A 110 24.74 20.06 -3.80
C LEU A 110 25.38 20.58 -5.08
N THR A 111 25.89 19.70 -5.94
CA THR A 111 26.36 20.07 -7.28
C THR A 111 25.43 19.45 -8.30
N SER A 112 25.10 20.15 -9.37
CA SER A 112 24.24 19.60 -10.40
C SER A 112 24.51 20.17 -11.77
N ARG A 113 24.21 19.36 -12.80
CA ARG A 113 24.25 19.74 -14.20
C ARG A 113 23.13 19.03 -14.94
N THR A 114 22.33 19.79 -15.66
CA THR A 114 21.34 19.23 -16.61
C THR A 114 21.97 19.03 -17.99
N ALA A 115 21.33 18.22 -18.84
CA ALA A 115 21.80 17.98 -20.20
C ALA A 115 21.83 19.25 -21.09
N GLU A 116 20.98 20.24 -20.75
CA GLU A 116 20.83 21.49 -21.47
C GLU A 116 21.91 22.53 -21.09
N GLN A 117 22.56 22.35 -19.94
CA GLN A 117 23.55 23.30 -19.39
C GLN A 117 24.96 22.92 -19.80
N ALA A 118 25.76 23.91 -20.24
CA ALA A 118 27.16 23.71 -20.56
C ALA A 118 28.03 23.45 -19.33
N GLU A 119 27.67 24.08 -18.18
CA GLU A 119 28.44 24.09 -16.95
C GLU A 119 27.62 23.50 -15.80
N ALA A 120 28.31 22.87 -14.85
CA ALA A 120 27.73 22.45 -13.59
C ALA A 120 27.72 23.61 -12.59
N TRP A 121 26.79 23.57 -11.66
CA TRP A 121 26.66 24.56 -10.59
C TRP A 121 26.61 23.86 -9.23
N GLN A 122 27.23 24.48 -8.24
CA GLN A 122 27.30 23.99 -6.88
C GLN A 122 26.59 24.95 -5.93
N ALA A 123 25.73 24.42 -5.06
CA ALA A 123 25.03 25.18 -4.04
C ALA A 123 25.35 24.62 -2.65
N TYR A 124 25.47 25.48 -1.67
CA TYR A 124 25.56 25.15 -0.26
C TYR A 124 24.91 26.23 0.58
N ALA A 125 24.34 25.85 1.71
CA ALA A 125 23.70 26.79 2.64
C ALA A 125 24.60 27.01 3.85
N GLU A 126 24.87 28.27 4.20
CA GLU A 126 25.71 28.66 5.32
C GLU A 126 25.02 29.72 6.18
N GLY A 127 25.49 29.82 7.44
CA GLY A 127 25.06 30.84 8.36
C GLY A 127 23.74 30.54 9.08
N ARG A 128 23.31 31.53 9.88
CA ARG A 128 22.12 31.44 10.73
C ARG A 128 20.81 31.51 9.94
N ASP A 129 20.84 32.27 8.85
CA ASP A 129 19.69 32.48 7.97
C ASP A 129 19.62 31.47 6.83
N MET A 130 20.61 30.51 6.78
CA MET A 130 20.71 29.49 5.76
C MET A 130 20.76 30.06 4.34
N ASP A 131 21.50 31.17 4.16
CA ASP A 131 21.70 31.77 2.84
C ASP A 131 22.41 30.80 1.89
N VAL A 132 21.84 30.66 0.71
CA VAL A 132 22.35 29.73 -0.30
C VAL A 132 23.33 30.46 -1.23
N THR A 133 24.56 29.98 -1.24
CA THR A 133 25.59 30.45 -2.19
C THR A 133 25.66 29.48 -3.37
N VAL A 134 25.58 30.03 -4.60
CA VAL A 134 25.68 29.26 -5.86
C VAL A 134 26.94 29.67 -6.60
N LYS A 135 27.79 28.69 -6.97
CA LYS A 135 29.02 28.91 -7.72
C LYS A 135 29.19 27.90 -8.87
N PRO A 136 29.95 28.23 -9.92
CA PRO A 136 30.23 27.28 -11.00
C PRO A 136 31.09 26.12 -10.48
N ALA A 137 30.87 24.94 -11.06
CA ALA A 137 31.58 23.70 -10.76
C ALA A 137 31.81 22.88 -12.01
N ALA A 138 32.65 21.84 -11.93
CA ALA A 138 32.87 20.90 -13.02
C ALA A 138 32.28 19.54 -12.66
N HIS A 139 31.23 19.11 -13.36
CA HIS A 139 30.62 17.79 -13.19
C HIS A 139 29.93 17.35 -14.49
N PRO A 140 29.88 16.03 -14.82
CA PRO A 140 29.03 15.54 -15.89
C PRO A 140 27.55 15.74 -15.57
N VAL A 141 26.64 15.40 -16.49
CA VAL A 141 25.18 15.42 -16.27
C VAL A 141 24.82 14.53 -15.09
N GLY A 142 24.00 15.02 -14.21
CA GLY A 142 23.57 14.36 -12.97
C GLY A 142 23.81 15.23 -11.73
N THR A 143 23.67 14.62 -10.55
CA THR A 143 23.73 15.34 -9.27
C THR A 143 24.60 14.60 -8.25
N PRO A 144 25.85 15.05 -7.98
CA PRO A 144 26.56 14.69 -6.76
C PRO A 144 26.07 15.52 -5.59
N LEU A 145 25.81 14.84 -4.50
CA LEU A 145 25.43 15.41 -3.23
C LEU A 145 26.33 14.91 -2.13
N GLU A 146 26.96 15.82 -1.39
CA GLU A 146 27.89 15.51 -0.30
C GLU A 146 27.36 16.04 1.03
N VAL A 147 27.30 15.17 2.00
CA VAL A 147 26.93 15.46 3.39
C VAL A 147 28.12 15.17 4.27
N LEU A 148 28.73 16.22 4.82
CA LEU A 148 29.87 16.11 5.69
C LEU A 148 29.48 16.38 7.15
N ASP A 149 30.17 15.70 8.07
CA ASP A 149 30.10 15.91 9.51
C ASP A 149 28.66 15.91 10.06
N LEU A 150 27.89 14.86 9.75
CA LEU A 150 26.49 14.75 10.19
C LEU A 150 26.37 14.94 11.71
N PHE A 151 25.44 15.79 12.14
CA PHE A 151 25.18 16.19 13.53
C PHE A 151 26.32 16.99 14.19
N TYR A 152 27.16 17.71 13.41
CA TYR A 152 28.27 18.50 13.97
C TYR A 152 27.78 19.58 14.94
N ASN A 153 26.62 20.17 14.69
CA ASN A 153 26.00 21.26 15.47
C ASN A 153 24.89 20.77 16.44
N THR A 154 24.65 19.47 16.51
CA THR A 154 23.66 18.83 17.39
C THR A 154 24.32 17.71 18.22
N PRO A 155 25.15 18.06 19.23
CA PRO A 155 25.97 17.11 19.96
C PRO A 155 25.16 16.04 20.70
N ALA A 156 23.94 16.34 21.15
CA ALA A 156 23.04 15.36 21.75
C ALA A 156 22.70 14.24 20.76
N ARG A 157 22.30 14.59 19.52
CA ARG A 157 22.01 13.59 18.48
C ARG A 157 23.24 12.77 18.09
N ARG A 158 24.39 13.44 18.00
CA ARG A 158 25.66 12.75 17.70
C ARG A 158 26.00 11.68 18.74
N LYS A 159 25.67 11.87 20.02
CA LYS A 159 25.85 10.88 21.08
C LYS A 159 24.92 9.66 20.96
N PHE A 160 23.77 9.80 20.31
CA PHE A 160 22.84 8.68 20.07
C PHE A 160 23.24 7.81 18.89
N MET A 161 24.17 8.24 18.04
CA MET A 161 24.70 7.39 16.98
C MET A 161 25.38 6.17 17.56
N ARG A 162 25.15 5.02 16.95
CA ARG A 162 25.77 3.75 17.34
C ARG A 162 27.18 3.65 16.78
N THR A 163 27.77 2.46 16.89
CA THR A 163 29.09 2.20 16.32
C THR A 163 29.06 2.35 14.80
N GLU A 164 30.21 2.69 14.20
CA GLU A 164 30.36 2.82 12.75
C GLU A 164 29.81 1.59 11.99
N LYS A 165 30.14 0.39 12.49
CA LYS A 165 29.65 -0.88 11.91
C LYS A 165 28.13 -0.98 11.96
N THR A 166 27.52 -0.59 13.08
CA THR A 166 26.05 -0.65 13.24
C THR A 166 25.35 0.33 12.30
N GLU A 167 25.83 1.59 12.22
CA GLU A 167 25.25 2.58 11.33
C GLU A 167 25.42 2.17 9.85
N PHE A 168 26.59 1.62 9.49
CA PHE A 168 26.80 1.11 8.15
C PHE A 168 25.89 -0.08 7.81
N ASN A 169 25.62 -0.99 8.75
CA ASN A 169 24.68 -2.09 8.54
C ASN A 169 23.26 -1.58 8.26
N HIS A 170 22.83 -0.50 8.92
CA HIS A 170 21.54 0.13 8.60
C HIS A 170 21.51 0.74 7.19
N ILE A 171 22.64 1.32 6.74
CA ILE A 171 22.77 1.83 5.37
C ILE A 171 22.72 0.67 4.37
N ASP A 172 23.51 -0.40 4.59
CA ASP A 172 23.55 -1.59 3.73
C ASP A 172 22.14 -2.20 3.58
N GLU A 173 21.39 -2.29 4.66
CA GLU A 173 20.01 -2.79 4.65
C GLU A 173 19.08 -1.89 3.83
N ILE A 174 19.16 -0.57 3.94
CA ILE A 174 18.38 0.37 3.13
C ILE A 174 18.71 0.20 1.65
N ILE A 175 19.99 0.09 1.30
CA ILE A 175 20.42 -0.08 -0.10
C ILE A 175 19.96 -1.43 -0.68
N ARG A 176 19.99 -2.52 0.09
CA ARG A 176 19.42 -3.81 -0.30
C ARG A 176 17.93 -3.69 -0.64
N ARG A 177 17.18 -3.00 0.21
CA ARG A 177 15.75 -2.79 0.02
C ARG A 177 15.44 -1.97 -1.22
N ILE A 178 16.20 -0.89 -1.45
CA ILE A 178 16.06 -0.09 -2.68
C ILE A 178 16.45 -0.90 -3.92
N ALA A 179 17.50 -1.75 -3.82
CA ALA A 179 17.93 -2.61 -4.92
C ALA A 179 16.88 -3.67 -5.31
N LEU A 180 16.04 -4.10 -4.37
CA LEU A 180 14.88 -4.96 -4.64
C LEU A 180 13.70 -4.18 -5.21
N ALA A 181 13.53 -2.90 -4.85
CA ALA A 181 12.46 -2.06 -5.40
C ALA A 181 12.72 -1.66 -6.87
N ARG A 182 14.00 -1.46 -7.24
CA ARG A 182 14.40 -0.88 -8.54
C ARG A 182 15.44 -1.77 -9.23
N PHE A 183 14.96 -2.82 -9.90
CA PHE A 183 15.82 -3.72 -10.68
C PHE A 183 16.47 -3.04 -11.89
N ASP A 184 15.87 -1.99 -12.40
CA ASP A 184 16.30 -1.18 -13.54
C ASP A 184 17.50 -0.28 -13.26
N VAL A 185 17.88 -0.09 -11.99
CA VAL A 185 18.95 0.82 -11.56
C VAL A 185 20.18 0.08 -11.07
N THR A 186 21.36 0.59 -11.44
CA THR A 186 22.65 0.13 -10.90
C THR A 186 22.96 0.90 -9.62
N LEU A 187 23.18 0.17 -8.51
CA LEU A 187 23.56 0.72 -7.22
C LEU A 187 24.93 0.21 -6.81
N ASN A 188 25.86 1.12 -6.51
CA ASN A 188 27.20 0.81 -6.00
C ASN A 188 27.36 1.41 -4.61
N LEU A 189 27.68 0.60 -3.62
CA LEU A 189 27.92 1.03 -2.23
C LEU A 189 29.35 0.79 -1.84
N SER A 190 30.06 1.87 -1.50
CA SER A 190 31.43 1.87 -0.98
C SER A 190 31.46 2.31 0.49
N HIS A 191 32.31 1.68 1.28
CA HIS A 191 32.54 2.04 2.67
C HIS A 191 34.05 2.20 2.94
N ASN A 192 34.43 3.37 3.42
CA ASN A 192 35.83 3.72 3.70
C ASN A 192 36.76 3.43 2.48
N GLY A 193 36.30 3.82 1.28
CA GLY A 193 37.02 3.66 0.02
C GLY A 193 37.00 2.25 -0.59
N LYS A 194 36.34 1.28 0.03
CA LYS A 194 36.20 -0.08 -0.49
C LYS A 194 34.79 -0.31 -1.01
N LEU A 195 34.67 -0.84 -2.23
CA LEU A 195 33.37 -1.28 -2.77
C LEU A 195 32.85 -2.49 -1.98
N VAL A 196 31.71 -2.35 -1.33
CA VAL A 196 31.09 -3.40 -0.51
C VAL A 196 29.96 -4.09 -1.26
N ARG A 197 29.13 -3.34 -2.01
CA ARG A 197 28.02 -3.88 -2.78
C ARG A 197 28.00 -3.30 -4.18
N GLN A 198 27.63 -4.15 -5.15
CA GLN A 198 27.34 -3.75 -6.51
C GLN A 198 26.12 -4.50 -7.01
N TYR A 199 25.05 -3.76 -7.25
CA TYR A 199 23.80 -4.27 -7.84
C TYR A 199 23.63 -3.69 -9.24
N ARG A 200 23.90 -4.49 -10.27
CA ARG A 200 23.82 -4.05 -11.67
C ARG A 200 22.37 -4.03 -12.12
N ALA A 201 21.99 -3.07 -12.96
CA ALA A 201 20.67 -3.02 -13.58
C ALA A 201 20.34 -4.33 -14.31
N VAL A 202 19.09 -4.74 -14.22
CA VAL A 202 18.56 -5.98 -14.80
C VAL A 202 17.62 -5.61 -15.93
N ALA A 203 17.97 -5.98 -17.15
CA ALA A 203 17.20 -5.67 -18.35
C ALA A 203 16.17 -6.76 -18.72
N LYS A 204 16.31 -8.00 -18.20
CA LYS A 204 15.46 -9.15 -18.52
C LYS A 204 14.94 -9.82 -17.25
N ASP A 205 13.72 -10.33 -17.31
CA ASP A 205 13.05 -10.94 -16.14
C ASP A 205 13.84 -12.11 -15.53
N GLY A 206 14.42 -13.00 -16.30
CA GLY A 206 15.25 -14.10 -15.79
C GLY A 206 16.54 -13.70 -15.05
N GLN A 207 16.87 -12.41 -15.00
CA GLN A 207 18.00 -11.89 -14.22
C GLN A 207 17.59 -11.28 -12.86
N LYS A 208 16.30 -11.09 -12.62
CA LYS A 208 15.77 -10.59 -11.34
C LYS A 208 16.12 -11.56 -10.22
N GLU A 209 16.00 -12.86 -10.46
CA GLU A 209 16.35 -13.93 -9.53
C GLU A 209 17.81 -13.90 -9.10
N ARG A 210 18.73 -13.55 -10.01
CA ARG A 210 20.15 -13.38 -9.66
C ARG A 210 20.37 -12.25 -8.64
N ARG A 211 19.67 -11.11 -8.81
CA ARG A 211 19.73 -10.01 -7.84
C ARG A 211 19.05 -10.40 -6.54
N LEU A 212 17.90 -11.09 -6.61
CA LEU A 212 17.20 -11.63 -5.45
C LEU A 212 18.11 -12.55 -4.62
N GLY A 213 18.78 -13.52 -5.27
CA GLY A 213 19.74 -14.40 -4.59
C GLY A 213 20.96 -13.67 -4.01
N ALA A 214 21.45 -12.61 -4.68
CA ALA A 214 22.54 -11.79 -4.16
C ALA A 214 22.16 -10.99 -2.90
N ILE A 215 20.88 -10.68 -2.70
CA ILE A 215 20.34 -9.89 -1.57
C ILE A 215 19.79 -10.79 -0.47
N CYS A 216 18.93 -11.74 -0.82
CA CYS A 216 18.22 -12.62 0.11
C CYS A 216 18.98 -13.93 0.39
N GLY A 217 20.00 -14.23 -0.41
CA GLY A 217 20.79 -15.45 -0.28
C GLY A 217 20.23 -16.63 -1.11
N THR A 218 21.14 -17.57 -1.41
CA THR A 218 20.82 -18.80 -2.16
C THR A 218 19.72 -19.64 -1.49
N PRO A 219 19.71 -19.83 -0.15
CA PRO A 219 18.66 -20.62 0.50
C PRO A 219 17.25 -20.07 0.32
N PHE A 220 17.10 -18.73 0.22
CA PHE A 220 15.81 -18.14 -0.10
C PHE A 220 15.42 -18.43 -1.54
N LEU A 221 16.36 -18.27 -2.48
CA LEU A 221 16.09 -18.45 -3.91
C LEU A 221 15.69 -19.90 -4.25
N GLU A 222 16.33 -20.88 -3.61
CA GLU A 222 16.03 -22.31 -3.81
C GLU A 222 14.63 -22.71 -3.35
N GLN A 223 14.07 -21.98 -2.40
CA GLN A 223 12.75 -22.24 -1.80
C GLN A 223 11.70 -21.21 -2.22
N ALA A 224 12.08 -20.23 -3.05
CA ALA A 224 11.20 -19.14 -3.46
C ALA A 224 10.17 -19.61 -4.48
N LEU A 225 8.92 -19.48 -4.14
CA LEU A 225 7.76 -19.69 -5.00
C LEU A 225 7.39 -18.36 -5.63
N ALA A 226 7.39 -18.29 -6.95
CA ALA A 226 7.01 -17.08 -7.67
C ALA A 226 5.49 -16.87 -7.58
N ILE A 227 5.08 -15.64 -7.30
CA ILE A 227 3.68 -15.22 -7.26
C ILE A 227 3.45 -14.24 -8.40
N GLU A 228 2.41 -14.49 -9.17
CA GLU A 228 1.81 -13.53 -10.09
C GLU A 228 0.29 -13.67 -9.99
N TRP A 229 -0.34 -12.72 -9.30
CA TRP A 229 -1.76 -12.71 -9.00
C TRP A 229 -2.36 -11.37 -9.35
N GLN A 230 -3.44 -11.35 -10.12
CA GLN A 230 -4.11 -10.12 -10.55
C GLN A 230 -5.62 -10.23 -10.36
N HIS A 231 -6.23 -9.14 -9.86
CA HIS A 231 -7.67 -9.01 -9.77
C HIS A 231 -8.08 -7.54 -9.88
N GLY A 232 -8.79 -7.18 -10.96
CA GLY A 232 -9.09 -5.77 -11.27
C GLY A 232 -7.81 -4.95 -11.40
N ASP A 233 -7.74 -3.88 -10.64
CA ASP A 233 -6.59 -2.95 -10.62
C ASP A 233 -5.51 -3.36 -9.61
N LEU A 234 -5.69 -4.49 -8.90
CA LEU A 234 -4.72 -5.02 -7.96
C LEU A 234 -3.83 -6.04 -8.65
N THR A 235 -2.53 -5.87 -8.51
CA THR A 235 -1.54 -6.86 -8.97
C THR A 235 -0.58 -7.18 -7.84
N LEU A 236 -0.40 -8.47 -7.54
CA LEU A 236 0.58 -8.97 -6.57
C LEU A 236 1.60 -9.82 -7.30
N ARG A 237 2.87 -9.44 -7.23
CA ARG A 237 4.00 -10.16 -7.81
C ARG A 237 5.08 -10.37 -6.78
N GLY A 238 5.96 -11.33 -7.02
CA GLY A 238 7.14 -11.55 -6.19
C GLY A 238 7.39 -12.99 -5.83
N TRP A 239 7.90 -13.21 -4.62
CA TRP A 239 8.32 -14.54 -4.15
C TRP A 239 7.99 -14.72 -2.68
N VAL A 240 7.54 -15.92 -2.34
CA VAL A 240 7.37 -16.40 -0.95
C VAL A 240 8.17 -17.68 -0.78
N ALA A 241 8.94 -17.80 0.27
CA ALA A 241 9.63 -19.06 0.57
C ALA A 241 8.61 -20.14 1.02
N ASP A 242 8.82 -21.38 0.58
CA ASP A 242 8.00 -22.50 1.04
C ASP A 242 8.10 -22.65 2.57
N PRO A 243 6.98 -22.51 3.31
CA PRO A 243 7.01 -22.60 4.77
C PRO A 243 7.51 -23.94 5.30
N ASN A 244 7.32 -25.03 4.55
CA ASN A 244 7.77 -26.38 4.96
C ASN A 244 9.29 -26.51 5.05
N HIS A 245 10.03 -25.65 4.35
CA HIS A 245 11.49 -25.65 4.27
C HIS A 245 12.13 -24.39 4.89
N THR A 246 11.33 -23.53 5.54
CA THR A 246 11.81 -22.28 6.10
C THR A 246 12.70 -22.52 7.31
N THR A 247 13.95 -22.08 7.22
CA THR A 247 14.89 -22.06 8.34
C THR A 247 14.83 -20.73 9.09
N THR A 248 15.27 -20.71 10.36
CA THR A 248 15.33 -19.46 11.17
C THR A 248 16.11 -18.33 10.51
N ALA A 249 17.09 -18.65 9.67
CA ALA A 249 17.86 -17.65 8.91
C ALA A 249 17.03 -16.92 7.84
N LEU A 250 15.92 -17.48 7.36
CA LEU A 250 15.06 -16.87 6.34
C LEU A 250 14.00 -15.94 6.93
N THR A 251 13.70 -16.06 8.23
CA THR A 251 12.61 -15.30 8.88
C THR A 251 12.84 -13.78 8.91
N GLU A 252 14.05 -13.31 8.67
CA GLU A 252 14.37 -11.88 8.55
C GLU A 252 14.03 -11.28 7.18
N ILE A 253 13.76 -12.13 6.17
CA ILE A 253 13.46 -11.69 4.80
C ILE A 253 11.97 -11.39 4.67
N GLN A 254 11.58 -10.17 5.01
CA GLN A 254 10.20 -9.69 4.95
C GLN A 254 10.17 -8.34 4.23
N TYR A 255 10.13 -8.39 2.90
CA TYR A 255 10.13 -7.20 2.06
C TYR A 255 8.82 -7.08 1.32
N CYS A 256 8.08 -6.01 1.57
CA CYS A 256 6.88 -5.66 0.83
C CYS A 256 6.98 -4.27 0.22
N TYR A 257 6.54 -4.15 -1.02
CA TYR A 257 6.53 -2.91 -1.77
C TYR A 257 5.11 -2.61 -2.25
N VAL A 258 4.64 -1.39 -2.02
CA VAL A 258 3.37 -0.89 -2.54
C VAL A 258 3.70 0.25 -3.51
N ASN A 259 3.34 0.08 -4.79
CA ASN A 259 3.67 1.02 -5.87
C ASN A 259 5.17 1.41 -5.87
N GLY A 260 6.06 0.42 -5.70
CA GLY A 260 7.51 0.62 -5.66
C GLY A 260 8.07 1.18 -4.35
N ARG A 261 7.22 1.51 -3.37
CA ARG A 261 7.64 1.98 -2.02
C ARG A 261 7.73 0.82 -1.06
N MET A 262 8.84 0.72 -0.34
CA MET A 262 8.99 -0.28 0.71
C MET A 262 8.10 0.05 1.92
N MET A 263 7.28 -0.91 2.30
CA MET A 263 6.34 -0.79 3.40
C MET A 263 6.58 -1.84 4.49
N ARG A 264 6.22 -1.49 5.72
CA ARG A 264 6.13 -2.41 6.87
C ARG A 264 4.72 -2.32 7.44
N ASP A 265 3.76 -2.71 6.63
CA ASP A 265 2.36 -2.61 7.00
C ASP A 265 1.89 -3.86 7.74
N ARG A 266 1.11 -3.64 8.82
CA ARG A 266 0.62 -4.74 9.67
C ARG A 266 -0.42 -5.58 8.97
N LEU A 267 -1.28 -4.99 8.15
CA LEU A 267 -2.32 -5.67 7.41
C LEU A 267 -1.73 -6.64 6.39
N ILE A 268 -0.72 -6.17 5.62
CA ILE A 268 -0.02 -6.99 4.64
C ILE A 268 0.69 -8.17 5.33
N ASN A 269 1.44 -7.89 6.40
CA ASN A 269 2.14 -8.95 7.15
C ASN A 269 1.15 -9.95 7.77
N HIS A 270 0.00 -9.49 8.24
CA HIS A 270 -1.04 -10.36 8.79
C HIS A 270 -1.64 -11.27 7.71
N ALA A 271 -1.97 -10.72 6.53
CA ALA A 271 -2.51 -11.50 5.42
C ALA A 271 -1.55 -12.61 4.97
N ILE A 272 -0.25 -12.30 4.84
CA ILE A 272 0.77 -13.27 4.44
C ILE A 272 0.95 -14.34 5.53
N ARG A 273 1.01 -13.93 6.80
CA ARG A 273 1.15 -14.87 7.92
C ARG A 273 -0.04 -15.82 8.00
N GLN A 274 -1.24 -15.30 7.87
CA GLN A 274 -2.47 -16.10 7.88
C GLN A 274 -2.51 -17.10 6.72
N ALA A 275 -2.05 -16.72 5.52
CA ALA A 275 -1.97 -17.62 4.38
C ALA A 275 -0.96 -18.77 4.58
N CYS A 276 0.04 -18.57 5.43
CA CYS A 276 1.08 -19.56 5.74
C CYS A 276 0.80 -20.33 7.06
N GLU A 277 -0.25 -19.98 7.83
CA GLU A 277 -0.48 -20.45 9.20
C GLU A 277 -0.54 -21.97 9.33
N ASP A 278 -1.19 -22.65 8.40
CA ASP A 278 -1.32 -24.12 8.40
C ASP A 278 0.02 -24.86 8.18
N LYS A 279 1.04 -24.17 7.65
CA LYS A 279 2.33 -24.75 7.26
C LYS A 279 3.50 -24.24 8.12
N LEU A 280 3.31 -23.18 8.90
CA LEU A 280 4.33 -22.60 9.76
C LEU A 280 4.25 -23.16 11.18
N GLY A 281 5.39 -23.43 11.79
CA GLY A 281 5.47 -23.70 13.23
C GLY A 281 5.13 -22.45 14.05
N ALA A 282 4.76 -22.66 15.34
CA ALA A 282 4.27 -21.58 16.23
C ALA A 282 5.19 -20.36 16.33
N ASP A 283 6.52 -20.55 16.24
CA ASP A 283 7.53 -19.49 16.36
C ASP A 283 8.16 -19.08 15.01
N GLN A 284 7.67 -19.62 13.88
CA GLN A 284 8.20 -19.31 12.56
C GLN A 284 7.48 -18.12 11.93
N GLN A 285 8.23 -17.33 11.15
CA GLN A 285 7.71 -16.23 10.36
C GLN A 285 7.88 -16.53 8.87
N PRO A 286 6.91 -16.14 8.02
CA PRO A 286 7.06 -16.31 6.57
C PRO A 286 8.18 -15.42 6.03
N ALA A 287 8.94 -15.94 5.07
CA ALA A 287 9.93 -15.17 4.33
C ALA A 287 9.40 -14.83 2.94
N PHE A 288 9.45 -13.54 2.56
CA PHE A 288 8.86 -13.08 1.31
C PHE A 288 9.49 -11.80 0.77
N VAL A 289 9.37 -11.62 -0.55
CA VAL A 289 9.64 -10.39 -1.28
C VAL A 289 8.46 -10.15 -2.21
N LEU A 290 7.56 -9.24 -1.86
CA LEU A 290 6.30 -9.02 -2.56
C LEU A 290 6.14 -7.58 -3.05
N TYR A 291 5.53 -7.44 -4.22
CA TYR A 291 5.22 -6.17 -4.89
C TYR A 291 3.71 -6.12 -5.11
N LEU A 292 3.08 -5.16 -4.45
CA LEU A 292 1.67 -4.84 -4.63
C LEU A 292 1.56 -3.58 -5.48
N GLU A 293 0.90 -3.69 -6.62
CA GLU A 293 0.51 -2.57 -7.46
C GLU A 293 -0.99 -2.31 -7.26
N ILE A 294 -1.33 -1.09 -6.96
CA ILE A 294 -2.69 -0.63 -6.65
C ILE A 294 -2.85 0.80 -7.20
N ASP A 295 -4.06 1.19 -7.59
CA ASP A 295 -4.35 2.58 -7.95
C ASP A 295 -3.88 3.54 -6.84
N PRO A 296 -3.03 4.55 -7.14
CA PRO A 296 -2.55 5.51 -6.16
C PRO A 296 -3.66 6.22 -5.37
N HIS A 297 -4.84 6.42 -5.95
CA HIS A 297 -6.00 6.99 -5.27
C HIS A 297 -6.64 6.06 -4.22
N GLN A 298 -6.33 4.77 -4.25
CA GLN A 298 -6.83 3.77 -3.30
C GLN A 298 -5.92 3.60 -2.07
N VAL A 299 -4.79 4.32 -2.02
CA VAL A 299 -3.81 4.21 -0.93
C VAL A 299 -3.30 5.57 -0.48
N ASP A 300 -3.49 5.88 0.80
CA ASP A 300 -2.88 7.05 1.43
C ASP A 300 -1.50 6.67 1.98
N VAL A 301 -0.46 7.26 1.42
CA VAL A 301 0.95 7.08 1.81
C VAL A 301 1.46 8.19 2.74
N ASN A 302 0.66 9.22 3.00
CA ASN A 302 1.02 10.36 3.85
C ASN A 302 0.64 10.15 5.33
N VAL A 303 0.75 8.93 5.83
CA VAL A 303 0.34 8.56 7.21
C VAL A 303 1.45 8.79 8.22
N HIS A 304 2.70 8.46 7.88
CA HIS A 304 3.84 8.50 8.81
C HIS A 304 5.01 9.30 8.22
N PRO A 305 5.77 10.09 9.02
CA PRO A 305 6.93 10.84 8.54
C PRO A 305 7.98 9.98 7.83
N ALA A 306 8.25 8.78 8.35
CA ALA A 306 9.19 7.84 7.75
C ALA A 306 8.63 7.04 6.56
N LYS A 307 7.35 7.26 6.18
CA LYS A 307 6.68 6.63 5.02
C LYS A 307 6.70 5.09 5.06
N HIS A 308 6.67 4.48 6.25
CA HIS A 308 6.71 3.02 6.41
C HIS A 308 5.33 2.37 6.50
N GLU A 309 4.27 3.14 6.77
CA GLU A 309 2.89 2.70 6.90
C GLU A 309 2.02 3.38 5.85
N VAL A 310 1.00 2.68 5.40
CA VAL A 310 -0.02 3.19 4.47
C VAL A 310 -1.42 2.92 5.02
N ARG A 311 -2.39 3.66 4.50
CA ARG A 311 -3.80 3.36 4.72
C ARG A 311 -4.45 3.03 3.40
N PHE A 312 -5.04 1.86 3.31
CA PHE A 312 -5.80 1.44 2.15
C PHE A 312 -7.26 1.87 2.32
N HIS A 313 -7.86 2.44 1.28
CA HIS A 313 -9.28 2.76 1.28
C HIS A 313 -10.13 1.51 1.53
N GLN A 314 -9.75 0.40 0.90
CA GLN A 314 -10.41 -0.89 1.04
C GLN A 314 -9.47 -1.90 1.70
N SER A 315 -9.13 -1.68 2.97
CA SER A 315 -8.15 -2.49 3.71
C SER A 315 -8.45 -3.98 3.68
N ARG A 316 -9.73 -4.37 3.82
CA ARG A 316 -10.14 -5.78 3.79
C ARG A 316 -9.97 -6.40 2.40
N LEU A 317 -10.28 -5.66 1.35
CA LEU A 317 -10.08 -6.12 -0.02
C LEU A 317 -8.61 -6.44 -0.29
N VAL A 318 -7.72 -5.52 0.12
CA VAL A 318 -6.27 -5.69 -0.03
C VAL A 318 -5.77 -6.88 0.80
N HIS A 319 -6.26 -7.02 2.03
CA HIS A 319 -5.93 -8.17 2.88
C HIS A 319 -6.32 -9.50 2.22
N ASP A 320 -7.59 -9.63 1.81
CA ASP A 320 -8.11 -10.86 1.23
C ASP A 320 -7.44 -11.17 -0.12
N PHE A 321 -7.12 -10.15 -0.91
CA PHE A 321 -6.40 -10.28 -2.16
C PHE A 321 -4.98 -10.85 -1.95
N ILE A 322 -4.22 -10.32 -0.99
CA ILE A 322 -2.88 -10.82 -0.65
C ILE A 322 -2.96 -12.23 -0.09
N TYR A 323 -3.89 -12.48 0.84
CA TYR A 323 -4.13 -13.79 1.43
C TYR A 323 -4.36 -14.85 0.36
N GLN A 324 -5.27 -14.60 -0.58
CA GLN A 324 -5.59 -15.56 -1.66
C GLN A 324 -4.44 -15.74 -2.64
N GLY A 325 -3.75 -14.67 -3.02
CA GLY A 325 -2.60 -14.75 -3.90
C GLY A 325 -1.48 -15.62 -3.32
N VAL A 326 -1.18 -15.47 -2.04
CA VAL A 326 -0.18 -16.30 -1.35
C VAL A 326 -0.68 -17.73 -1.18
N LEU A 327 -1.93 -17.91 -0.73
CA LEU A 327 -2.52 -19.24 -0.50
C LEU A 327 -2.58 -20.07 -1.79
N SER A 328 -2.94 -19.45 -2.93
CA SER A 328 -3.04 -20.14 -4.21
C SER A 328 -1.72 -20.79 -4.64
N VAL A 329 -0.60 -20.09 -4.46
CA VAL A 329 0.74 -20.58 -4.82
C VAL A 329 1.18 -21.69 -3.86
N LEU A 330 0.86 -21.56 -2.56
CA LEU A 330 1.18 -22.59 -1.58
C LEU A 330 0.38 -23.88 -1.78
N GLN A 331 -0.86 -23.79 -2.29
CA GLN A 331 -1.70 -24.96 -2.59
C GLN A 331 -1.29 -25.69 -3.87
N GLN A 332 -0.88 -24.98 -4.91
CA GLN A 332 -0.43 -25.59 -6.17
C GLN A 332 0.75 -26.56 -5.97
N GLN A 333 1.63 -26.30 -5.02
CA GLN A 333 2.72 -27.23 -4.69
C GLN A 333 2.26 -28.51 -4.02
N THR A 334 1.18 -28.46 -3.26
CA THR A 334 0.66 -29.66 -2.58
C THR A 334 0.02 -30.63 -3.56
N GLU A 335 -0.54 -30.14 -4.66
CA GLU A 335 -1.16 -30.98 -5.71
C GLU A 335 -0.12 -31.63 -6.63
N THR A 336 1.06 -31.02 -6.80
CA THR A 336 2.12 -31.58 -7.66
C THR A 336 2.89 -32.73 -7.01
N THR A 337 2.71 -32.97 -5.71
CA THR A 337 3.39 -34.03 -4.93
C THR A 337 2.58 -35.32 -4.73
N LEU A 338 1.37 -35.39 -5.27
CA LEU A 338 0.66 -36.67 -5.33
C LEU A 338 1.17 -37.46 -6.55
N PRO A 339 1.91 -38.57 -6.36
CA PRO A 339 2.21 -39.46 -7.46
C PRO A 339 0.87 -40.04 -7.95
N LEU A 340 0.43 -39.64 -9.12
CA LEU A 340 -0.50 -40.45 -9.88
C LEU A 340 0.23 -41.78 -10.10
N GLU A 341 -0.12 -42.81 -9.31
CA GLU A 341 0.14 -44.20 -9.69
C GLU A 341 -0.50 -44.37 -11.07
N GLU A 342 0.34 -44.32 -12.11
CA GLU A 342 -0.01 -44.83 -13.42
C GLU A 342 -0.40 -46.28 -13.21
N ILE A 343 -1.70 -46.55 -13.22
CA ILE A 343 -2.22 -47.89 -13.39
C ILE A 343 -1.76 -48.34 -14.77
N ALA A 344 -0.67 -49.12 -14.80
CA ALA A 344 -0.15 -49.73 -15.99
C ALA A 344 -1.26 -50.60 -16.61
N PRO A 345 -1.61 -50.44 -17.90
CA PRO A 345 -2.57 -51.31 -18.54
C PRO A 345 -1.99 -52.73 -18.63
N ALA A 346 -2.78 -53.72 -18.21
CA ALA A 346 -2.44 -55.14 -18.23
C ALA A 346 -1.91 -55.59 -19.61
N PRO A 347 -0.90 -56.48 -19.67
CA PRO A 347 -0.31 -56.92 -20.93
C PRO A 347 -1.30 -57.79 -21.72
N ARG A 348 -1.65 -57.33 -22.92
CA ARG A 348 -2.32 -58.17 -23.92
C ARG A 348 -1.32 -59.17 -24.48
N HIS A 349 -1.54 -60.45 -24.23
CA HIS A 349 -0.91 -61.57 -24.91
C HIS A 349 -1.12 -61.46 -26.43
N VAL A 350 -0.02 -61.45 -27.20
CA VAL A 350 -0.01 -61.76 -28.64
C VAL A 350 1.04 -62.89 -28.86
N PRO A 351 0.71 -63.94 -29.57
CA PRO A 351 1.58 -65.13 -29.63
C PRO A 351 2.80 -64.95 -30.54
N GLU A 352 3.89 -65.61 -30.10
CA GLU A 352 5.14 -65.84 -30.84
C GLU A 352 4.96 -66.35 -32.24
N ASN A 353 5.70 -65.86 -33.19
CA ASN A 353 6.17 -66.63 -34.31
C ASN A 353 7.66 -66.40 -34.58
N ARG A 354 8.42 -67.47 -34.40
CA ARG A 354 9.85 -67.56 -34.64
C ARG A 354 10.14 -67.42 -36.13
N ILE A 355 11.28 -66.87 -36.50
CA ILE A 355 12.26 -67.42 -37.43
C ILE A 355 13.62 -66.73 -37.28
N ALA A 356 14.64 -67.55 -37.38
CA ALA A 356 16.01 -67.47 -36.95
C ALA A 356 17.00 -66.76 -37.86
N ALA A 357 18.20 -66.62 -37.28
CA ALA A 357 19.57 -66.50 -37.89
C ALA A 357 19.99 -65.14 -38.40
N GLY A 358 21.12 -64.58 -38.03
CA GLY A 358 22.45 -65.04 -37.80
C GLY A 358 23.46 -63.92 -37.63
N ARG A 359 24.36 -64.18 -36.74
CA ARG A 359 25.82 -63.99 -36.72
C ARG A 359 26.49 -62.60 -36.94
N ASN A 360 27.17 -62.18 -35.89
CA ASN A 360 28.63 -61.85 -35.79
C ASN A 360 29.10 -60.51 -36.38
N HIS A 361 29.94 -59.69 -35.79
CA HIS A 361 31.15 -59.81 -34.97
C HIS A 361 31.65 -58.41 -34.55
N PHE A 362 32.22 -58.30 -33.34
CA PHE A 362 33.44 -57.57 -32.91
C PHE A 362 33.69 -56.15 -33.43
N ALA A 363 34.17 -55.13 -32.75
CA ALA A 363 35.05 -54.95 -31.61
C ALA A 363 35.15 -53.43 -31.24
N VAL A 364 35.51 -53.16 -30.04
CA VAL A 364 35.95 -51.91 -29.35
C VAL A 364 37.42 -51.63 -29.74
N PRO A 365 38.13 -50.57 -29.36
CA PRO A 365 37.90 -49.10 -29.15
C PRO A 365 38.98 -48.22 -29.79
N ALA A 366 38.91 -46.85 -29.67
CA ALA A 366 40.03 -46.00 -29.32
C ALA A 366 39.72 -44.49 -29.41
N GLU A 367 39.89 -43.79 -28.31
CA GLU A 367 40.26 -42.35 -28.18
C GLU A 367 41.72 -42.16 -28.60
N PRO A 368 42.33 -40.95 -28.50
CA PRO A 368 41.89 -39.56 -28.67
C PRO A 368 42.82 -38.73 -29.62
N THR A 369 42.59 -37.45 -29.86
CA THR A 369 43.63 -36.36 -29.86
C THR A 369 43.11 -35.00 -30.37
N ALA A 370 43.23 -34.09 -29.56
CA ALA A 370 43.78 -32.71 -29.46
C ALA A 370 43.89 -31.79 -30.69
N ALA A 371 43.48 -30.56 -30.43
CA ALA A 371 44.09 -29.26 -30.76
C ALA A 371 44.06 -28.71 -32.18
N ARG A 372 43.43 -27.53 -32.29
CA ARG A 372 44.11 -26.27 -32.74
C ARG A 372 43.10 -25.16 -33.07
N GLU A 373 43.10 -24.06 -32.30
CA GLU A 373 42.98 -22.70 -32.83
C GLU A 373 44.21 -22.41 -33.72
N PRO A 374 44.30 -21.36 -34.56
CA PRO A 374 43.74 -20.01 -34.39
C PRO A 374 43.41 -19.30 -35.76
N ALA A 375 42.94 -18.08 -35.64
CA ALA A 375 43.39 -16.86 -36.35
C ALA A 375 42.32 -15.99 -36.94
N THR A 376 42.25 -14.78 -36.40
CA THR A 376 41.75 -13.57 -37.06
C THR A 376 42.61 -13.22 -38.31
N PRO A 377 42.06 -12.51 -39.28
CA PRO A 377 42.70 -11.23 -39.60
C PRO A 377 41.76 -10.05 -39.89
N ARG A 378 42.38 -8.94 -39.66
CA ARG A 378 42.15 -7.52 -39.85
C ARG A 378 41.82 -7.04 -41.26
N TYR A 379 41.10 -5.89 -41.25
CA TYR A 379 41.31 -4.63 -42.03
C TYR A 379 41.26 -4.64 -43.59
N SER A 380 40.42 -3.73 -44.06
CA SER A 380 40.68 -2.48 -44.86
C SER A 380 39.37 -2.06 -45.50
N GLY A 381 38.85 -0.84 -45.44
CA GLY A 381 39.45 0.41 -45.86
C GLY A 381 38.93 0.76 -47.24
N GLY A 382 38.10 1.80 -47.37
CA GLY A 382 37.76 2.32 -48.69
C GLY A 382 36.58 3.30 -48.66
N ALA A 383 36.95 4.56 -48.82
CA ALA A 383 36.06 5.72 -48.91
C ALA A 383 35.53 5.93 -50.35
N SER A 384 34.45 6.65 -50.44
CA SER A 384 34.06 7.76 -51.37
C SER A 384 32.62 7.57 -51.85
N GLY A 385 31.72 8.51 -51.56
CA GLY A 385 31.61 9.73 -52.32
C GLY A 385 30.32 9.71 -53.13
N GLY A 386 29.46 10.71 -52.96
CA GLY A 386 28.52 11.11 -54.01
C GLY A 386 27.03 11.20 -53.63
N ASN A 387 26.63 12.30 -53.13
CA ASN A 387 25.66 13.29 -53.63
C ASN A 387 24.32 12.82 -54.26
N GLY A 388 23.21 13.33 -53.76
CA GLY A 388 22.06 13.68 -54.62
C GLY A 388 20.69 13.24 -54.18
N GLY A 389 19.90 14.18 -53.72
CA GLY A 389 18.52 14.32 -54.22
C GLY A 389 17.34 13.90 -53.33
N ARG A 390 16.78 14.86 -52.64
CA ARG A 390 15.36 15.28 -52.62
C ARG A 390 14.19 14.28 -52.37
N GLN A 391 13.40 14.67 -51.34
CA GLN A 391 11.92 14.61 -51.23
C GLN A 391 11.33 13.22 -50.96
N SER A 392 10.53 13.00 -49.96
CA SER A 392 9.31 13.72 -49.58
C SER A 392 8.72 13.19 -48.26
N ALA A 393 8.04 14.04 -47.61
CA ALA A 393 7.11 13.95 -46.53
C ALA A 393 6.33 12.61 -46.34
N GLY A 394 6.25 12.20 -45.08
CA GLY A 394 5.27 11.25 -44.56
C GLY A 394 5.11 11.51 -43.08
N GLY A 395 4.28 12.51 -42.74
CA GLY A 395 3.93 12.81 -41.37
C GLY A 395 3.00 11.75 -40.80
N TRP A 396 3.31 11.27 -39.62
CA TRP A 396 2.41 10.51 -38.79
C TRP A 396 1.62 11.48 -37.93
N PRO A 397 0.29 11.36 -37.84
CA PRO A 397 -0.51 12.28 -37.03
C PRO A 397 -0.40 11.89 -35.55
N HIS A 398 0.18 12.78 -34.75
CA HIS A 398 -0.05 12.81 -33.30
C HIS A 398 -1.51 13.20 -33.05
N ALA A 399 -2.34 12.23 -32.68
CA ALA A 399 -3.63 12.50 -32.09
C ALA A 399 -3.42 12.91 -30.62
N GLN A 400 -3.44 14.22 -30.36
CA GLN A 400 -3.69 14.74 -29.01
C GLN A 400 -5.19 14.55 -28.72
N PRO A 401 -5.58 14.04 -27.52
CA PRO A 401 -6.97 14.09 -27.10
C PRO A 401 -7.34 15.53 -26.86
N GLY A 402 -8.18 16.07 -27.72
CA GLY A 402 -8.73 17.42 -27.58
C GLY A 402 -9.60 17.49 -26.32
N TYR A 403 -9.18 18.29 -25.38
CA TYR A 403 -9.98 18.73 -24.23
C TYR A 403 -11.26 19.40 -24.77
N GLN A 404 -12.42 18.79 -24.47
CA GLN A 404 -13.70 19.34 -24.90
C GLN A 404 -13.99 20.62 -24.09
N LYS A 405 -14.00 21.76 -24.79
CA LYS A 405 -14.34 23.10 -24.23
C LYS A 405 -15.63 23.14 -23.42
N GLN A 406 -16.55 22.24 -23.64
CA GLN A 406 -17.82 22.14 -22.91
C GLN A 406 -17.68 21.73 -21.44
N GLN A 407 -16.66 20.93 -21.08
CA GLN A 407 -16.43 20.58 -19.68
C GLN A 407 -15.87 21.75 -18.86
N GLY A 408 -15.08 22.61 -19.49
CA GLY A 408 -14.56 23.81 -18.85
C GLY A 408 -15.62 24.89 -18.56
N GLU A 409 -16.68 24.95 -19.37
CA GLU A 409 -17.79 25.89 -19.14
C GLU A 409 -18.74 25.43 -18.02
N VAL A 410 -18.97 24.13 -17.90
CA VAL A 410 -19.75 23.57 -16.77
C VAL A 410 -19.00 23.77 -15.44
N TYR A 411 -17.68 23.62 -15.43
CA TYR A 411 -16.86 23.84 -14.23
C TYR A 411 -16.80 25.33 -13.83
N ARG A 412 -16.76 26.26 -14.81
CA ARG A 412 -16.85 27.70 -14.55
C ARG A 412 -18.22 28.13 -14.03
N ALA A 413 -19.29 27.49 -14.49
CA ALA A 413 -20.64 27.76 -14.01
C ALA A 413 -20.86 27.30 -12.56
N LEU A 414 -20.18 26.23 -12.13
CA LEU A 414 -20.20 25.73 -10.76
C LEU A 414 -19.35 26.55 -9.78
N LEU A 415 -18.36 27.29 -10.28
CA LEU A 415 -17.49 28.15 -9.47
C LEU A 415 -17.99 29.62 -9.37
N GLN A 416 -19.04 29.99 -10.09
CA GLN A 416 -19.67 31.31 -9.94
C GLN A 416 -20.72 31.24 -8.83
N THR A 417 -20.30 31.58 -7.61
CA THR A 417 -21.22 31.93 -6.53
C THR A 417 -22.04 33.16 -6.98
N PRO A 418 -23.39 33.11 -7.03
CA PRO A 418 -24.15 34.29 -7.35
C PRO A 418 -23.91 35.36 -6.27
N ALA A 419 -23.62 36.57 -6.73
CA ALA A 419 -23.45 37.73 -5.87
C ALA A 419 -24.65 37.89 -4.95
N THR A 420 -24.40 37.84 -3.67
CA THR A 420 -25.38 37.99 -2.60
C THR A 420 -25.97 39.38 -2.64
N SER A 421 -27.27 39.49 -2.92
CA SER A 421 -28.05 40.69 -2.55
C SER A 421 -28.07 40.82 -1.03
N PRO A 422 -28.14 42.06 -0.47
CA PRO A 422 -28.04 42.29 0.95
C PRO A 422 -29.12 41.51 1.72
N ALA A 423 -28.67 40.84 2.78
CA ALA A 423 -29.51 40.05 3.66
C ALA A 423 -30.60 40.91 4.32
N PRO A 424 -31.83 40.44 4.41
CA PRO A 424 -32.75 40.94 5.41
C PRO A 424 -32.33 40.45 6.80
N GLU A 425 -32.55 41.27 7.79
CA GLU A 425 -32.30 41.01 9.22
C GLU A 425 -32.88 39.68 9.67
N PRO A 426 -32.25 38.99 10.64
CA PRO A 426 -32.73 37.71 11.08
C PRO A 426 -34.05 37.86 11.83
N VAL A 427 -35.12 37.49 11.19
CA VAL A 427 -36.39 37.20 11.85
C VAL A 427 -36.18 35.91 12.60
N ALA A 428 -36.31 35.93 13.91
CA ALA A 428 -36.30 34.74 14.77
C ALA A 428 -37.27 33.71 14.22
N PRO A 429 -36.85 32.45 13.96
CA PRO A 429 -37.77 31.43 13.52
C PRO A 429 -38.70 31.11 14.68
N ALA A 430 -39.99 31.22 14.41
CA ALA A 430 -41.05 30.73 15.27
C ALA A 430 -40.80 29.22 15.53
N LEU A 431 -40.77 28.87 16.78
CA LEU A 431 -40.76 27.50 17.28
C LEU A 431 -42.11 26.83 16.96
N ASP A 432 -42.18 26.21 15.80
CA ASP A 432 -43.21 25.19 15.48
C ASP A 432 -42.65 24.27 14.39
N GLY A 433 -41.87 23.30 14.83
CA GLY A 433 -41.42 22.15 14.03
C GLY A 433 -40.98 21.05 14.97
N HIS A 434 -41.73 19.97 15.04
CA HIS A 434 -41.32 18.76 15.73
C HIS A 434 -39.89 18.41 15.31
N SER A 435 -38.92 18.53 16.22
CA SER A 435 -37.54 18.23 15.93
C SER A 435 -37.43 16.75 15.54
N GLN A 436 -37.07 16.50 14.28
CA GLN A 436 -36.82 15.15 13.76
C GLN A 436 -35.38 14.72 14.08
N SER A 437 -34.79 15.25 15.14
CA SER A 437 -33.41 14.99 15.55
C SER A 437 -33.33 14.55 17.00
N PHE A 438 -32.39 13.66 17.32
CA PHE A 438 -32.05 13.28 18.69
C PHE A 438 -31.42 14.42 19.50
N GLY A 439 -30.96 15.47 18.82
CA GLY A 439 -30.31 16.63 19.44
C GLY A 439 -28.82 16.70 19.17
N ARG A 440 -28.14 17.60 19.87
CA ARG A 440 -26.71 17.88 19.71
C ARG A 440 -25.86 16.91 20.51
N VAL A 441 -24.88 16.24 19.88
CA VAL A 441 -23.88 15.41 20.55
C VAL A 441 -22.90 16.29 21.31
N LEU A 442 -22.81 16.13 22.62
CA LEU A 442 -21.90 16.87 23.49
C LEU A 442 -20.56 16.15 23.65
N THR A 443 -20.61 14.84 23.96
CA THR A 443 -19.41 14.00 24.15
C THR A 443 -19.76 12.53 24.09
N ILE A 444 -18.75 11.67 24.05
CA ILE A 444 -18.88 10.22 24.14
C ILE A 444 -18.49 9.78 25.55
N VAL A 445 -19.34 8.98 26.16
CA VAL A 445 -19.19 8.45 27.51
C VAL A 445 -19.00 6.94 27.43
N GLY A 446 -18.01 6.39 28.14
CA GLY A 446 -17.75 4.94 28.16
C GLY A 446 -17.27 4.35 26.84
N GLY A 447 -17.13 5.17 25.78
CA GLY A 447 -16.70 4.73 24.45
C GLY A 447 -17.83 4.19 23.55
N ASP A 448 -19.04 3.99 24.09
CA ASP A 448 -20.20 3.37 23.41
C ASP A 448 -21.50 4.16 23.57
N CYS A 449 -21.52 5.22 24.37
CA CYS A 449 -22.71 6.05 24.59
C CYS A 449 -22.45 7.50 24.20
N ALA A 450 -23.39 8.12 23.49
CA ALA A 450 -23.38 9.54 23.19
C ALA A 450 -24.21 10.33 24.20
N LEU A 451 -23.61 11.37 24.80
CA LEU A 451 -24.32 12.34 25.61
C LEU A 451 -24.91 13.42 24.70
N LEU A 452 -26.21 13.58 24.72
CA LEU A 452 -26.96 14.45 23.84
C LEU A 452 -27.63 15.58 24.60
N GLU A 453 -27.73 16.77 23.98
CA GLU A 453 -28.55 17.88 24.43
C GLU A 453 -29.75 18.03 23.50
N HIS A 454 -30.93 17.88 24.04
CA HIS A 454 -32.18 18.05 23.30
C HIS A 454 -33.19 18.86 24.13
N ALA A 455 -33.67 19.98 23.58
CA ALA A 455 -34.66 20.88 24.21
C ALA A 455 -34.34 21.22 25.68
N GLY A 456 -33.09 21.47 26.03
CA GLY A 456 -32.63 21.82 27.37
C GLY A 456 -32.55 20.63 28.33
N THR A 457 -32.72 19.40 27.87
CA THR A 457 -32.54 18.17 28.63
C THR A 457 -31.29 17.41 28.16
N ILE A 458 -30.64 16.72 29.09
CA ILE A 458 -29.49 15.87 28.77
C ILE A 458 -29.97 14.41 28.70
N GLN A 459 -29.53 13.74 27.63
CA GLN A 459 -29.91 12.36 27.37
C GLN A 459 -28.69 11.53 27.03
N LEU A 460 -28.68 10.27 27.35
CA LEU A 460 -27.66 9.30 26.99
C LEU A 460 -28.22 8.36 25.94
N LEU A 461 -27.52 8.21 24.81
CA LEU A 461 -27.91 7.35 23.69
C LEU A 461 -26.87 6.25 23.49
N SER A 462 -27.34 5.01 23.39
CA SER A 462 -26.49 3.85 23.10
C SER A 462 -26.18 3.77 21.58
N LEU A 463 -24.91 4.00 21.21
CA LEU A 463 -24.44 3.95 19.83
C LEU A 463 -24.52 2.53 19.21
N PRO A 464 -24.19 1.44 19.95
CA PRO A 464 -24.35 0.08 19.42
C PRO A 464 -25.82 -0.28 19.12
N VAL A 465 -26.75 0.23 19.92
CA VAL A 465 -28.18 0.01 19.68
C VAL A 465 -28.63 0.81 18.47
N ALA A 466 -28.21 2.07 18.34
CA ALA A 466 -28.49 2.91 17.18
C ALA A 466 -27.96 2.30 15.89
N GLU A 467 -26.72 1.81 15.90
CA GLU A 467 -26.08 1.11 14.76
C GLU A 467 -26.86 -0.14 14.36
N ARG A 468 -27.34 -0.93 15.31
CA ARG A 468 -28.15 -2.12 15.05
C ARG A 468 -29.46 -1.78 14.33
N TRP A 469 -30.13 -0.71 14.74
CA TRP A 469 -31.35 -0.24 14.08
C TRP A 469 -31.08 0.28 12.67
N LEU A 470 -29.97 0.99 12.48
CA LEU A 470 -29.54 1.45 11.16
C LEU A 470 -29.31 0.27 10.22
N ARG A 471 -28.58 -0.76 10.68
CA ARG A 471 -28.32 -1.97 9.89
C ARG A 471 -29.60 -2.73 9.55
N GLN A 472 -30.51 -2.84 10.51
CA GLN A 472 -31.81 -3.46 10.25
C GLN A 472 -32.58 -2.69 9.16
N ALA A 473 -32.59 -1.36 9.20
CA ALA A 473 -33.25 -0.54 8.18
C ALA A 473 -32.59 -0.68 6.81
N GLN A 474 -31.26 -0.73 6.74
CA GLN A 474 -30.50 -0.93 5.51
C GLN A 474 -30.71 -2.32 4.89
N LEU A 475 -31.00 -3.34 5.70
CA LEU A 475 -31.27 -4.70 5.26
C LEU A 475 -32.75 -4.93 4.95
N THR A 476 -33.67 -4.07 5.42
CA THR A 476 -35.10 -4.24 5.16
C THR A 476 -35.43 -3.74 3.75
N PRO A 477 -35.94 -4.59 2.84
CA PRO A 477 -36.30 -4.17 1.49
C PRO A 477 -37.41 -3.12 1.54
N GLY A 478 -37.27 -2.06 0.75
CA GLY A 478 -38.31 -1.06 0.55
C GLY A 478 -39.23 -1.46 -0.63
N GLN A 479 -39.40 -0.55 -1.60
CA GLN A 479 -40.12 -0.84 -2.85
C GLN A 479 -39.31 -1.69 -3.84
N SER A 480 -38.00 -1.85 -3.63
CA SER A 480 -37.08 -2.65 -4.44
C SER A 480 -36.21 -3.53 -3.54
N PRO A 481 -35.70 -4.67 -4.04
CA PRO A 481 -34.76 -5.53 -3.32
C PRO A 481 -33.51 -4.75 -2.90
N VAL A 482 -32.88 -5.18 -1.81
CA VAL A 482 -31.60 -4.63 -1.38
C VAL A 482 -30.53 -4.97 -2.43
N CYS A 483 -29.70 -4.00 -2.79
CA CYS A 483 -28.67 -4.17 -3.81
C CYS A 483 -27.64 -5.23 -3.38
N ALA A 484 -27.60 -6.34 -4.11
CA ALA A 484 -26.61 -7.39 -3.93
C ALA A 484 -25.27 -6.93 -4.51
N GLN A 485 -24.20 -7.02 -3.70
CA GLN A 485 -22.84 -6.73 -4.14
C GLN A 485 -22.06 -8.03 -4.28
N PRO A 486 -21.44 -8.31 -5.44
CA PRO A 486 -20.69 -9.53 -5.64
C PRO A 486 -19.51 -9.60 -4.69
N LEU A 487 -19.29 -10.78 -4.12
CA LEU A 487 -18.08 -11.08 -3.36
C LEU A 487 -16.93 -11.28 -4.32
N LEU A 488 -15.78 -10.69 -4.02
CA LEU A 488 -14.54 -10.94 -4.78
C LEU A 488 -14.19 -12.43 -4.82
N ILE A 489 -14.43 -13.09 -3.70
CA ILE A 489 -14.21 -14.52 -3.53
C ILE A 489 -15.52 -15.12 -3.05
N PRO A 490 -16.17 -15.96 -3.87
CA PRO A 490 -17.36 -16.66 -3.44
C PRO A 490 -17.07 -17.54 -2.23
N LEU A 491 -17.88 -17.41 -1.18
CA LEU A 491 -17.73 -18.20 0.03
C LEU A 491 -18.36 -19.58 -0.17
N ARG A 492 -17.54 -20.64 -0.17
CA ARG A 492 -18.01 -22.01 -0.31
C ARG A 492 -18.14 -22.68 1.06
N LEU A 493 -19.33 -23.16 1.40
CA LEU A 493 -19.65 -23.78 2.67
C LEU A 493 -20.20 -25.19 2.45
N LYS A 494 -19.81 -26.11 3.31
CA LYS A 494 -20.41 -27.44 3.36
C LYS A 494 -21.69 -27.38 4.18
N VAL A 495 -22.80 -27.87 3.67
CA VAL A 495 -24.11 -27.83 4.32
C VAL A 495 -24.74 -29.23 4.39
N SER A 496 -25.52 -29.46 5.42
CA SER A 496 -26.34 -30.66 5.59
C SER A 496 -27.57 -30.65 4.66
N ALA A 497 -28.24 -31.78 4.54
CA ALA A 497 -29.45 -31.90 3.71
C ALA A 497 -30.58 -30.98 4.22
N ASP A 498 -30.75 -30.86 5.55
CA ASP A 498 -31.78 -30.06 6.18
C ASP A 498 -31.50 -28.54 6.01
N GLU A 499 -30.25 -28.13 6.19
CA GLU A 499 -29.81 -26.74 5.96
C GLU A 499 -30.00 -26.34 4.49
N LYS A 500 -29.69 -27.24 3.56
CA LYS A 500 -29.90 -27.00 2.13
C LYS A 500 -31.39 -26.83 1.80
N ALA A 501 -32.26 -27.68 2.37
CA ALA A 501 -33.70 -27.56 2.20
C ALA A 501 -34.25 -26.22 2.76
N ALA A 502 -33.73 -25.77 3.91
CA ALA A 502 -34.07 -24.48 4.50
C ALA A 502 -33.63 -23.31 3.61
N LEU A 503 -32.40 -23.36 3.09
CA LEU A 503 -31.88 -22.35 2.15
C LEU A 503 -32.70 -22.26 0.86
N GLN A 504 -33.10 -23.40 0.30
CA GLN A 504 -33.95 -23.43 -0.91
C GLN A 504 -35.31 -22.82 -0.66
N LYS A 505 -35.92 -23.07 0.51
CA LYS A 505 -37.19 -22.43 0.90
C LYS A 505 -37.05 -20.92 1.11
N ALA A 506 -35.92 -20.47 1.64
CA ALA A 506 -35.64 -19.07 1.92
C ALA A 506 -35.02 -18.32 0.73
N GLN A 507 -34.77 -18.96 -0.41
CA GLN A 507 -34.00 -18.41 -1.54
C GLN A 507 -34.57 -17.08 -2.05
N SER A 508 -35.88 -16.97 -2.22
CA SER A 508 -36.53 -15.75 -2.68
C SER A 508 -36.32 -14.59 -1.68
N LEU A 509 -36.50 -14.88 -0.37
CA LEU A 509 -36.35 -13.88 0.70
C LEU A 509 -34.90 -13.43 0.88
N LEU A 510 -33.95 -14.34 0.75
CA LEU A 510 -32.52 -14.02 0.79
C LEU A 510 -32.13 -13.17 -0.44
N GLY A 511 -32.70 -13.44 -1.60
CA GLY A 511 -32.53 -12.61 -2.79
C GLY A 511 -33.08 -11.18 -2.60
N GLU A 512 -34.21 -11.00 -1.93
CA GLU A 512 -34.74 -9.67 -1.56
C GLU A 512 -33.81 -8.91 -0.61
N LEU A 513 -33.12 -9.63 0.27
CA LEU A 513 -32.11 -9.09 1.20
C LEU A 513 -30.74 -8.85 0.53
N GLY A 514 -30.60 -9.14 -0.76
CA GLY A 514 -29.34 -9.00 -1.49
C GLY A 514 -28.30 -10.09 -1.19
N ILE A 515 -28.72 -11.27 -0.73
CA ILE A 515 -27.86 -12.43 -0.52
C ILE A 515 -28.08 -13.43 -1.65
N GLU A 516 -27.09 -13.56 -2.54
CA GLU A 516 -27.15 -14.47 -3.68
C GLU A 516 -26.23 -15.68 -3.43
N PHE A 517 -26.78 -16.88 -3.66
CA PHE A 517 -26.04 -18.11 -3.52
C PHE A 517 -26.36 -19.12 -4.61
N GLN A 518 -25.43 -20.04 -4.82
CA GLN A 518 -25.58 -21.19 -5.69
C GLN A 518 -25.36 -22.47 -4.86
N SER A 519 -26.27 -23.45 -5.00
CA SER A 519 -26.17 -24.72 -4.27
C SER A 519 -25.76 -25.85 -5.18
N ASP A 520 -24.72 -26.59 -4.82
CA ASP A 520 -24.28 -27.87 -5.41
C ASP A 520 -24.80 -29.04 -4.58
N ALA A 521 -24.36 -30.27 -4.91
CA ALA A 521 -24.82 -31.49 -4.21
C ALA A 521 -24.54 -31.42 -2.68
N GLN A 522 -23.37 -30.95 -2.27
CA GLN A 522 -22.92 -30.95 -0.88
C GLN A 522 -22.46 -29.57 -0.38
N HIS A 523 -22.45 -28.54 -1.23
CA HIS A 523 -21.93 -27.22 -0.90
C HIS A 523 -22.89 -26.14 -1.33
N VAL A 524 -22.83 -25.03 -0.61
CA VAL A 524 -23.45 -23.76 -0.98
C VAL A 524 -22.37 -22.72 -1.17
N THR A 525 -22.42 -22.01 -2.28
CA THR A 525 -21.48 -20.94 -2.62
C THR A 525 -22.20 -19.61 -2.60
N ILE A 526 -21.88 -18.74 -1.67
CA ILE A 526 -22.38 -17.36 -1.59
C ILE A 526 -21.60 -16.52 -2.60
N ARG A 527 -22.30 -15.84 -3.50
CA ARG A 527 -21.70 -15.03 -4.58
C ARG A 527 -21.81 -13.53 -4.32
N ALA A 528 -22.91 -13.08 -3.72
CA ALA A 528 -23.13 -11.68 -3.43
C ALA A 528 -23.81 -11.52 -2.08
N VAL A 529 -23.52 -10.41 -1.41
CA VAL A 529 -24.13 -10.03 -0.12
C VAL A 529 -24.43 -8.52 -0.14
N PRO A 530 -25.39 -8.02 0.67
CA PRO A 530 -25.66 -6.59 0.78
C PRO A 530 -24.51 -5.85 1.46
N LEU A 531 -24.39 -4.55 1.20
CA LEU A 531 -23.31 -3.70 1.69
C LEU A 531 -23.04 -3.83 3.21
N PRO A 532 -24.04 -3.87 4.11
CA PRO A 532 -23.80 -3.99 5.55
C PRO A 532 -23.13 -5.31 5.97
N LEU A 533 -23.21 -6.36 5.13
CA LEU A 533 -22.60 -7.66 5.42
C LEU A 533 -21.19 -7.81 4.83
N ARG A 534 -20.83 -6.96 3.87
CA ARG A 534 -19.57 -7.10 3.14
C ARG A 534 -18.34 -6.96 4.04
N GLN A 535 -18.44 -6.17 5.12
CA GLN A 535 -17.35 -5.92 6.07
C GLN A 535 -17.33 -6.91 7.24
N GLN A 536 -18.26 -7.86 7.29
CA GLN A 536 -18.40 -8.82 8.37
C GLN A 536 -17.68 -10.13 8.09
N ASN A 537 -17.39 -10.88 9.14
CA ASN A 537 -16.86 -12.23 9.00
C ASN A 537 -17.95 -13.20 8.50
N LEU A 538 -18.08 -13.30 7.17
CA LEU A 538 -19.08 -14.15 6.53
C LEU A 538 -18.87 -15.64 6.80
N GLN A 539 -17.66 -16.06 7.14
CA GLN A 539 -17.36 -17.47 7.45
C GLN A 539 -18.00 -17.92 8.77
N ILE A 540 -18.27 -16.97 9.67
CA ILE A 540 -19.00 -17.23 10.93
C ILE A 540 -20.48 -16.92 10.75
N LEU A 541 -20.79 -15.73 10.22
CA LEU A 541 -22.17 -15.24 10.16
C LEU A 541 -23.06 -16.08 9.24
N ILE A 542 -22.58 -16.53 8.09
CA ILE A 542 -23.40 -17.29 7.14
C ILE A 542 -23.77 -18.68 7.65
N PRO A 543 -22.85 -19.50 8.21
CA PRO A 543 -23.23 -20.76 8.86
C PRO A 543 -24.25 -20.60 9.98
N GLU A 544 -24.09 -19.55 10.82
CA GLU A 544 -25.04 -19.25 11.89
C GLU A 544 -26.41 -18.85 11.33
N LEU A 545 -26.46 -18.05 10.26
CA LEU A 545 -27.69 -17.72 9.55
C LEU A 545 -28.38 -18.96 8.98
N ILE A 546 -27.61 -19.85 8.36
CA ILE A 546 -28.13 -21.12 7.82
C ILE A 546 -28.71 -21.99 8.95
N GLY A 547 -27.99 -22.10 10.07
CA GLY A 547 -28.47 -22.81 11.28
C GLY A 547 -29.76 -22.20 11.83
N TYR A 548 -29.85 -20.86 11.87
CA TYR A 548 -31.09 -20.17 12.27
C TYR A 548 -32.25 -20.49 11.32
N LEU A 549 -32.03 -20.43 10.01
CA LEU A 549 -33.05 -20.76 9.01
C LEU A 549 -33.51 -22.22 9.13
N ALA A 550 -32.62 -23.15 9.40
CA ALA A 550 -32.97 -24.57 9.56
C ALA A 550 -33.91 -24.85 10.76
N GLN A 551 -33.88 -23.97 11.78
CA GLN A 551 -34.73 -24.09 12.97
C GLN A 551 -36.11 -23.41 12.81
N GLN A 552 -36.31 -22.58 11.77
CA GLN A 552 -37.56 -21.86 11.55
C GLN A 552 -38.55 -22.65 10.70
N THR A 553 -39.81 -22.60 11.06
CA THR A 553 -40.91 -23.20 10.29
C THR A 553 -41.52 -22.23 9.28
N THR A 554 -41.46 -20.93 9.56
CA THR A 554 -41.97 -19.83 8.74
C THR A 554 -40.91 -18.77 8.55
N PHE A 555 -40.81 -18.23 7.36
CA PHE A 555 -39.81 -17.22 7.00
C PHE A 555 -40.50 -15.88 6.74
N ALA A 556 -39.94 -14.79 7.28
CA ALA A 556 -40.29 -13.42 6.94
C ALA A 556 -39.00 -12.60 6.76
N THR A 557 -38.95 -11.79 5.71
CA THR A 557 -37.78 -10.97 5.38
C THR A 557 -37.35 -10.09 6.55
N VAL A 558 -38.32 -9.49 7.27
CA VAL A 558 -38.07 -8.63 8.45
C VAL A 558 -37.39 -9.39 9.58
N ASN A 559 -37.79 -10.65 9.84
CA ASN A 559 -37.20 -11.46 10.91
C ASN A 559 -35.75 -11.84 10.59
N ILE A 560 -35.47 -12.16 9.31
CA ILE A 560 -34.12 -12.47 8.85
C ILE A 560 -33.23 -11.21 8.97
N ALA A 561 -33.71 -10.06 8.50
CA ALA A 561 -33.01 -8.78 8.61
C ALA A 561 -32.71 -8.41 10.09
N GLN A 562 -33.68 -8.62 10.97
CA GLN A 562 -33.52 -8.38 12.40
C GLN A 562 -32.52 -9.33 13.04
N TRP A 563 -32.55 -10.62 12.68
CA TRP A 563 -31.58 -11.61 13.17
C TRP A 563 -30.17 -11.24 12.71
N ILE A 564 -30.00 -10.90 11.44
CA ILE A 564 -28.70 -10.47 10.88
C ILE A 564 -28.19 -9.24 11.63
N ALA A 565 -29.02 -8.19 11.79
CA ALA A 565 -28.64 -6.95 12.46
C ALA A 565 -28.22 -7.16 13.93
N ARG A 566 -28.72 -8.20 14.62
CA ARG A 566 -28.35 -8.55 15.99
C ARG A 566 -27.03 -9.32 16.09
N ASN A 567 -26.70 -10.15 15.08
CA ASN A 567 -25.52 -11.02 15.10
C ASN A 567 -24.32 -10.41 14.36
N VAL A 568 -24.51 -9.30 13.67
CA VAL A 568 -23.43 -8.51 13.08
C VAL A 568 -22.67 -7.77 14.18
N GLN A 569 -21.35 -7.91 14.19
CA GLN A 569 -20.47 -7.21 15.15
C GLN A 569 -20.39 -5.72 14.83
N SER A 570 -20.26 -4.88 15.86
CA SER A 570 -19.99 -3.45 15.68
C SER A 570 -18.62 -3.25 15.04
N GLU A 571 -18.53 -2.35 14.08
CA GLU A 571 -17.26 -2.01 13.40
C GLU A 571 -16.34 -1.20 14.31
N HIS A 572 -16.91 -0.60 15.36
CA HIS A 572 -16.20 0.31 16.23
C HIS A 572 -16.22 -0.21 17.68
N PRO A 573 -15.08 -0.71 18.20
CA PRO A 573 -14.96 -1.07 19.62
C PRO A 573 -15.03 0.17 20.53
N GLN A 574 -14.67 1.34 20.01
CA GLN A 574 -14.80 2.64 20.64
C GLN A 574 -15.22 3.67 19.61
N TRP A 575 -16.19 4.50 19.91
CA TRP A 575 -16.74 5.51 19.03
C TRP A 575 -16.02 6.85 19.18
N SER A 576 -15.67 7.49 18.08
CA SER A 576 -15.29 8.90 18.06
C SER A 576 -16.52 9.79 17.91
N MET A 577 -16.40 11.07 18.29
CA MET A 577 -17.48 12.05 18.17
C MET A 577 -17.98 12.19 16.72
N ALA A 578 -17.06 12.22 15.75
CA ALA A 578 -17.41 12.32 14.33
C ALA A 578 -18.19 11.10 13.82
N GLN A 579 -17.81 9.89 14.23
CA GLN A 579 -18.52 8.66 13.90
C GLN A 579 -19.92 8.60 14.54
N ALA A 580 -20.06 9.05 15.78
CA ALA A 580 -21.35 9.13 16.45
C ALA A 580 -22.30 10.11 15.76
N ILE A 581 -21.80 11.29 15.36
CA ILE A 581 -22.60 12.29 14.63
C ILE A 581 -23.05 11.72 13.27
N SER A 582 -22.15 11.07 12.53
CA SER A 582 -22.47 10.45 11.24
C SER A 582 -23.52 9.33 11.41
N LEU A 583 -23.34 8.44 12.39
CA LEU A 583 -24.31 7.38 12.71
C LEU A 583 -25.70 7.97 13.00
N LEU A 584 -25.78 8.98 13.87
CA LEU A 584 -27.06 9.57 14.27
C LEU A 584 -27.75 10.25 13.10
N ALA A 585 -27.00 10.96 12.24
CA ALA A 585 -27.57 11.55 11.03
C ALA A 585 -28.16 10.48 10.08
N ASP A 586 -27.48 9.33 9.92
CA ASP A 586 -28.01 8.23 9.12
C ASP A 586 -29.23 7.56 9.77
N VAL A 587 -29.24 7.40 11.10
CA VAL A 587 -30.39 6.86 11.86
C VAL A 587 -31.58 7.81 11.74
N GLU A 588 -31.40 9.11 11.90
CA GLU A 588 -32.45 10.11 11.76
C GLU A 588 -33.05 10.10 10.35
N ARG A 589 -32.22 9.92 9.33
CA ARG A 589 -32.63 9.85 7.93
C ARG A 589 -33.39 8.57 7.58
N LEU A 590 -32.90 7.40 8.02
CA LEU A 590 -33.46 6.10 7.62
C LEU A 590 -34.52 5.56 8.61
N CYS A 591 -34.46 6.01 9.88
CA CYS A 591 -35.32 5.55 10.95
C CYS A 591 -35.98 6.70 11.72
N PRO A 592 -36.68 7.65 11.08
CA PRO A 592 -37.27 8.83 11.75
C PRO A 592 -38.28 8.46 12.86
N GLN A 593 -38.83 7.25 12.82
CA GLN A 593 -39.70 6.73 13.88
C GLN A 593 -38.99 6.56 15.22
N LEU A 594 -37.67 6.33 15.25
CA LEU A 594 -36.89 6.15 16.48
C LEU A 594 -36.70 7.46 17.25
N VAL A 595 -36.74 8.59 16.56
CA VAL A 595 -36.70 9.92 17.18
C VAL A 595 -38.02 10.21 17.91
N LYS A 596 -39.17 9.81 17.29
CA LYS A 596 -40.51 10.04 17.86
C LYS A 596 -40.85 9.10 18.99
N ALA A 597 -40.45 7.83 18.90
CA ALA A 597 -40.73 6.78 19.87
C ALA A 597 -39.49 5.88 20.04
N PRO A 598 -38.47 6.31 20.80
CA PRO A 598 -37.26 5.53 21.00
C PRO A 598 -37.58 4.23 21.72
N PRO A 599 -37.09 3.09 21.22
CA PRO A 599 -37.26 1.81 21.88
C PRO A 599 -36.45 1.77 23.17
N GLY A 600 -36.88 0.92 24.11
CA GLY A 600 -36.16 0.72 25.38
C GLY A 600 -34.70 0.34 25.15
N GLY A 601 -33.77 1.00 25.84
CA GLY A 601 -32.33 0.78 25.71
C GLY A 601 -31.64 1.60 24.62
N LEU A 602 -32.34 2.40 23.82
CA LEU A 602 -31.73 3.32 22.88
C LEU A 602 -31.39 4.66 23.51
N LEU A 603 -32.35 5.27 24.20
CA LEU A 603 -32.28 6.63 24.76
C LEU A 603 -32.68 6.63 26.22
N GLN A 604 -31.90 7.26 27.09
CA GLN A 604 -32.13 7.37 28.52
C GLN A 604 -31.95 8.84 28.97
N PRO A 605 -32.95 9.48 29.61
CA PRO A 605 -32.75 10.81 30.19
C PRO A 605 -31.77 10.75 31.36
N VAL A 606 -30.91 11.77 31.47
CA VAL A 606 -29.95 11.92 32.58
C VAL A 606 -30.49 12.98 33.55
N ASP A 607 -30.77 12.58 34.82
CA ASP A 607 -31.17 13.53 35.86
C ASP A 607 -29.94 14.24 36.44
N LEU A 608 -29.78 15.50 36.09
CA LEU A 608 -28.70 16.35 36.60
C LEU A 608 -29.12 17.11 37.88
N HIS A 609 -30.42 17.08 38.29
CA HIS A 609 -30.87 17.85 39.43
C HIS A 609 -30.23 17.42 40.74
N SER A 610 -30.02 16.12 40.93
CA SER A 610 -29.35 15.59 42.13
C SER A 610 -27.89 16.06 42.21
N ALA A 611 -27.15 16.06 41.09
CA ALA A 611 -25.78 16.54 41.02
C ALA A 611 -25.69 18.08 41.20
N MET A 612 -26.61 18.82 40.59
CA MET A 612 -26.69 20.29 40.75
C MET A 612 -27.05 20.70 42.16
N ASN A 613 -27.92 19.96 42.87
CA ASN A 613 -28.27 20.22 44.24
C ASN A 613 -27.09 19.94 45.19
N ALA A 614 -26.32 18.89 44.92
CA ALA A 614 -25.11 18.59 45.70
C ALA A 614 -24.06 19.74 45.60
N LEU A 615 -23.94 20.39 44.43
CA LEU A 615 -23.03 21.53 44.22
C LEU A 615 -23.54 22.85 44.84
N LYS A 616 -24.82 22.97 45.15
CA LYS A 616 -25.41 24.17 45.78
C LYS A 616 -25.32 24.17 47.32
N HIS A 617 -24.87 23.08 47.92
CA HIS A 617 -24.78 22.89 49.37
C HIS A 617 -23.35 23.09 49.92
N GLU A 618 -22.42 23.66 49.16
CA GLU A 618 -21.20 24.31 49.63
C GLU A 618 -21.41 25.84 49.60
#